data_fcdb98cecb0da1169c916563270bd56a
#
_entry.id   fcdb98cecb0da1169c916563270bd56a
#
_cell.length_a   1.000
_cell.length_b   1.000
_cell.length_c   1.000
_cell.angle_alpha   90.00
_cell.angle_beta   90.00
_cell.angle_gamma   90.00
#
_symmetry.space_group_name_H-M   'P 1'
#
loop_
_entity.id
_entity.type
_entity.pdbx_description
1 polymer ?
#
loop_
_entity_poly.entity_id
_entity_poly.type
_entity_poly.pdbx_seq_one_letter_code
_entity_poly.pdbx_strand_id
1 'polypeptide(L)'
;VFGDHGLGGLLEEGAHEKSPKCLGGNLGDFGEFCKGLSLLIQNGGKLSLQRRQLLIQQNGESHTVPLEDIAVIIIENCETLITAPLLSALAEHGATLLTCDEQFLPCGQWLPYAQYHRQLKILKLQLNISEPLKKQLWQHIVRQKILNQAFVTDETGNDLAAKRLRTLAVEVRSGDTGNREAQAAALYFQALFGEKFTRNDNNAVNAALNYTYAVLRAAVARALTLYGWLPALGLFHRSELNPFNLADDFIEPLRPLADLVVIHLHEQGRLKTDLTSNLKQNLIKTLHCQICIERQHFSTLATIDKMVSSFQVSVTNKNTKQLKLPEILPLKEYQYE
;
A
#
# COMPACT_ATOMS: atom_id res chain seq x y z
N VAL A 1 -50.87 3.85 9.15
CA VAL A 1 -51.62 4.01 7.90
C VAL A 1 -50.63 4.50 6.84
N PHE A 2 -50.02 3.61 6.10
CA PHE A 2 -49.21 3.96 4.95
C PHE A 2 -49.85 3.35 3.72
N GLY A 3 -50.24 4.23 2.81
CA GLY A 3 -50.83 3.84 1.54
C GLY A 3 -49.79 3.43 0.53
N ASP A 4 -50.04 2.31 -0.10
CA ASP A 4 -49.43 1.79 -1.31
C ASP A 4 -49.54 2.77 -2.46
N HIS A 5 -48.44 3.16 -3.06
CA HIS A 5 -48.44 3.66 -4.43
C HIS A 5 -47.34 2.92 -5.21
N GLY A 6 -47.84 1.98 -6.02
CA GLY A 6 -47.05 1.29 -7.01
C GLY A 6 -46.48 2.22 -8.05
N LEU A 7 -45.19 2.07 -8.32
CA LEU A 7 -44.50 2.56 -9.50
C LEU A 7 -44.12 1.33 -10.34
N GLY A 8 -45.05 0.90 -11.17
CA GLY A 8 -44.72 0.10 -12.34
C GLY A 8 -44.47 1.05 -13.51
N GLY A 9 -43.36 0.82 -14.21
CA GLY A 9 -43.18 1.43 -15.52
C GLY A 9 -41.75 1.65 -15.91
N LEU A 10 -41.29 0.85 -16.87
CA LEU A 10 -40.19 1.14 -17.82
C LEU A 10 -38.76 1.00 -17.31
N LEU A 11 -38.29 -0.24 -17.27
CA LEU A 11 -36.89 -0.53 -17.55
C LEU A 11 -36.79 -0.73 -19.08
N GLU A 12 -36.45 0.33 -19.80
CA GLU A 12 -35.85 0.17 -21.11
C GLU A 12 -34.46 -0.42 -20.93
N GLU A 13 -34.21 -1.55 -21.56
CA GLU A 13 -32.91 -2.19 -21.71
C GLU A 13 -31.98 -1.27 -22.53
N GLY A 14 -31.32 -0.32 -21.87
CA GLY A 14 -30.15 0.32 -22.37
C GLY A 14 -28.98 -0.64 -22.22
N ALA A 15 -28.44 -1.11 -23.32
CA ALA A 15 -27.25 -1.94 -23.38
C ALA A 15 -26.12 -1.27 -22.59
N HIS A 16 -25.92 -1.70 -21.34
CA HIS A 16 -24.69 -1.44 -20.62
C HIS A 16 -23.58 -2.19 -21.34
N GLU A 17 -22.77 -1.48 -22.12
CA GLU A 17 -21.46 -1.96 -22.53
C GLU A 17 -20.72 -2.37 -21.23
N LYS A 18 -20.63 -3.65 -21.03
CA LYS A 18 -19.92 -4.26 -19.91
C LYS A 18 -18.47 -3.80 -20.00
N SER A 19 -18.02 -3.10 -18.97
CA SER A 19 -16.58 -2.91 -18.75
C SER A 19 -15.89 -4.26 -18.94
N PRO A 20 -14.87 -4.39 -19.80
CA PRO A 20 -14.32 -5.70 -20.21
C PRO A 20 -13.67 -6.52 -19.08
N LYS A 21 -13.67 -6.02 -17.85
CA LYS A 21 -12.84 -6.54 -16.73
C LYS A 21 -13.62 -7.27 -15.63
N CYS A 22 -14.94 -7.48 -15.77
CA CYS A 22 -15.76 -8.18 -14.77
C CYS A 22 -16.26 -9.56 -15.19
N LEU A 23 -15.78 -10.13 -16.29
CA LEU A 23 -16.17 -11.47 -16.74
C LEU A 23 -15.26 -12.50 -16.10
N GLY A 24 -15.89 -13.45 -15.38
CA GLY A 24 -15.24 -14.55 -14.68
C GLY A 24 -14.31 -15.37 -15.57
N GLY A 25 -13.05 -15.00 -15.54
CA GLY A 25 -11.95 -15.78 -16.06
C GLY A 25 -11.24 -16.50 -14.91
N ASN A 26 -10.57 -17.59 -15.21
CA ASN A 26 -9.73 -18.35 -14.31
C ASN A 26 -8.74 -17.44 -13.58
N LEU A 27 -8.27 -17.84 -12.39
CA LEU A 27 -7.29 -17.19 -11.51
C LEU A 27 -5.98 -16.68 -12.18
N GLY A 28 -5.82 -16.83 -13.51
CA GLY A 28 -4.69 -16.37 -14.32
C GLY A 28 -4.94 -15.11 -15.16
N ASP A 29 -6.18 -14.61 -15.25
CA ASP A 29 -6.54 -13.51 -16.17
C ASP A 29 -6.80 -12.17 -15.43
N PHE A 30 -6.04 -11.87 -14.41
CA PHE A 30 -5.96 -10.50 -13.91
C PHE A 30 -5.01 -9.70 -14.82
N GLY A 31 -5.54 -9.26 -15.95
CA GLY A 31 -4.88 -8.30 -16.81
C GLY A 31 -4.45 -7.09 -15.98
N GLU A 32 -3.23 -6.72 -16.12
CA GLU A 32 -2.45 -5.68 -15.49
C GLU A 32 -3.25 -4.45 -15.07
N PHE A 33 -3.58 -4.36 -13.77
CA PHE A 33 -3.98 -3.11 -13.15
C PHE A 33 -2.72 -2.26 -12.87
N CYS A 34 -1.90 -2.06 -13.89
CA CYS A 34 -0.75 -1.18 -13.80
C CYS A 34 -1.20 0.28 -13.82
N LYS A 35 -1.85 0.73 -12.73
CA LYS A 35 -2.08 2.14 -12.49
C LYS A 35 -0.79 2.74 -12.00
N GLY A 36 -0.20 3.61 -12.84
CA GLY A 36 1.13 4.13 -12.61
C GLY A 36 1.20 5.47 -11.90
N LEU A 37 0.06 6.18 -11.62
CA LEU A 37 0.12 7.53 -11.11
C LEU A 37 -0.25 7.65 -9.63
N SER A 38 0.62 8.36 -8.89
CA SER A 38 0.36 8.88 -7.56
C SER A 38 0.40 10.39 -7.60
N LEU A 39 -0.70 11.04 -7.25
CA LEU A 39 -0.87 12.49 -7.32
C LEU A 39 -0.77 13.10 -5.93
N LEU A 40 0.02 14.16 -5.78
CA LEU A 40 0.11 14.96 -4.57
C LEU A 40 -0.50 16.33 -4.82
N ILE A 41 -1.58 16.67 -4.11
CA ILE A 41 -2.31 17.92 -4.19
C ILE A 41 -1.92 18.81 -3.02
N GLN A 42 -1.06 19.79 -3.29
CA GLN A 42 -0.46 20.66 -2.27
C GLN A 42 -1.09 22.05 -2.22
N ASN A 43 -1.67 22.49 -3.32
CA ASN A 43 -2.34 23.80 -3.39
C ASN A 43 -3.85 23.62 -3.32
N GLY A 44 -4.53 24.58 -2.70
CA GLY A 44 -5.99 24.65 -2.71
C GLY A 44 -6.55 24.70 -4.12
N GLY A 45 -7.71 24.12 -4.33
CA GLY A 45 -8.33 24.08 -5.64
C GLY A 45 -9.52 23.15 -5.70
N LYS A 46 -9.99 22.87 -6.91
CA LYS A 46 -11.13 22.01 -7.13
C LYS A 46 -10.75 20.77 -7.94
N LEU A 47 -11.09 19.62 -7.40
CA LEU A 47 -10.99 18.31 -8.05
C LEU A 47 -12.39 17.89 -8.49
N SER A 48 -12.57 17.65 -9.78
CA SER A 48 -13.87 17.31 -10.35
C SER A 48 -13.74 16.29 -11.48
N LEU A 49 -14.85 15.67 -11.85
CA LEU A 49 -14.93 14.76 -12.99
C LEU A 49 -15.28 15.54 -14.26
N GLN A 50 -14.49 15.38 -15.32
CA GLN A 50 -14.78 15.90 -16.63
C GLN A 50 -14.42 14.88 -17.71
N ARG A 51 -15.38 14.49 -18.55
CA ARG A 51 -15.16 13.54 -19.67
C ARG A 51 -14.42 12.24 -19.26
N ARG A 52 -14.78 11.66 -18.11
CA ARG A 52 -14.12 10.49 -17.51
C ARG A 52 -12.67 10.71 -17.10
N GLN A 53 -12.26 11.94 -16.90
CA GLN A 53 -10.93 12.31 -16.41
C GLN A 53 -11.07 13.09 -15.11
N LEU A 54 -10.04 13.01 -14.25
CA LEU A 54 -9.85 13.95 -13.15
C LEU A 54 -9.50 15.30 -13.73
N LEU A 55 -10.31 16.32 -13.43
CA LEU A 55 -10.01 17.73 -13.70
C LEU A 55 -9.50 18.37 -12.41
N ILE A 56 -8.27 18.89 -12.46
CA ILE A 56 -7.61 19.63 -11.39
C ILE A 56 -7.63 21.11 -11.77
N GLN A 57 -8.27 21.94 -10.97
CA GLN A 57 -8.34 23.40 -11.17
C GLN A 57 -7.67 24.10 -9.99
N GLN A 58 -6.53 24.73 -10.24
CA GLN A 58 -5.70 25.39 -9.24
C GLN A 58 -5.09 26.67 -9.83
N ASN A 59 -5.05 27.76 -9.07
CA ASN A 59 -4.38 29.00 -9.46
C ASN A 59 -4.76 29.55 -10.87
N GLY A 60 -5.98 29.28 -11.32
CA GLY A 60 -6.45 29.68 -12.66
C GLY A 60 -6.04 28.74 -13.79
N GLU A 61 -5.27 27.71 -13.50
CA GLU A 61 -4.89 26.65 -14.44
C GLU A 61 -5.78 25.43 -14.30
N SER A 62 -5.89 24.65 -15.37
CA SER A 62 -6.67 23.41 -15.40
C SER A 62 -5.86 22.30 -16.05
N HIS A 63 -5.74 21.17 -15.35
CA HIS A 63 -5.07 19.97 -15.82
C HIS A 63 -6.03 18.79 -15.79
N THR A 64 -5.90 17.87 -16.72
CA THR A 64 -6.70 16.63 -16.74
C THR A 64 -5.81 15.40 -16.66
N VAL A 65 -6.27 14.39 -15.91
CA VAL A 65 -5.57 13.13 -15.74
C VAL A 65 -6.57 11.99 -15.98
N PRO A 66 -6.27 11.00 -16.83
CA PRO A 66 -7.12 9.83 -17.01
C PRO A 66 -7.29 9.07 -15.69
N LEU A 67 -8.54 8.73 -15.33
CA LEU A 67 -8.83 8.03 -14.07
C LEU A 67 -8.24 6.62 -14.03
N GLU A 68 -8.11 6.01 -15.18
CA GLU A 68 -7.53 4.67 -15.31
C GLU A 68 -6.04 4.61 -14.93
N ASP A 69 -5.33 5.74 -15.00
CA ASP A 69 -3.92 5.84 -14.64
C ASP A 69 -3.71 6.08 -13.14
N ILE A 70 -4.73 6.54 -12.41
CA ILE A 70 -4.61 6.98 -11.03
C ILE A 70 -4.72 5.79 -10.07
N ALA A 71 -3.70 5.57 -9.26
CA ALA A 71 -3.71 4.63 -8.15
C ALA A 71 -4.02 5.30 -6.80
N VAL A 72 -3.33 6.41 -6.52
CA VAL A 72 -3.39 7.11 -5.23
C VAL A 72 -3.46 8.62 -5.46
N ILE A 73 -4.35 9.29 -4.74
CA ILE A 73 -4.36 10.75 -4.62
C ILE A 73 -4.09 11.11 -3.17
N ILE A 74 -3.11 11.97 -2.91
CA ILE A 74 -2.80 12.49 -1.59
C ILE A 74 -3.14 13.97 -1.57
N ILE A 75 -4.03 14.37 -0.66
CA ILE A 75 -4.49 15.75 -0.51
C ILE A 75 -3.91 16.30 0.78
N GLU A 76 -2.96 17.22 0.64
CA GLU A 76 -2.35 17.93 1.76
C GLU A 76 -3.05 19.23 2.10
N ASN A 77 -3.64 19.89 1.11
CA ASN A 77 -4.29 21.17 1.33
C ASN A 77 -5.72 21.01 1.80
N CYS A 78 -6.03 21.52 3.01
CA CYS A 78 -7.35 21.42 3.63
C CYS A 78 -8.46 22.24 2.91
N GLU A 79 -8.10 23.17 2.02
CA GLU A 79 -9.06 23.96 1.22
C GLU A 79 -9.41 23.31 -0.11
N THR A 80 -8.90 22.09 -0.37
CA THR A 80 -9.21 21.36 -1.60
C THR A 80 -10.66 20.89 -1.63
N LEU A 81 -11.40 21.28 -2.65
CA LEU A 81 -12.78 20.85 -2.89
C LEU A 81 -12.82 19.62 -3.80
N ILE A 82 -13.62 18.64 -3.42
CA ILE A 82 -13.80 17.41 -4.20
C ILE A 82 -15.28 17.23 -4.50
N THR A 83 -15.60 16.92 -5.76
CA THR A 83 -16.99 16.68 -6.15
C THR A 83 -17.39 15.20 -5.95
N ALA A 84 -18.63 14.95 -5.53
CA ALA A 84 -19.16 13.60 -5.35
C ALA A 84 -19.08 12.73 -6.63
N PRO A 85 -19.35 13.25 -7.85
CA PRO A 85 -19.15 12.47 -9.08
C PRO A 85 -17.69 11.99 -9.27
N LEU A 86 -16.70 12.80 -8.88
CA LEU A 86 -15.31 12.37 -8.94
C LEU A 86 -15.03 11.23 -7.96
N LEU A 87 -15.51 11.33 -6.72
CA LEU A 87 -15.36 10.25 -5.73
C LEU A 87 -15.97 8.92 -6.24
N SER A 88 -17.16 8.97 -6.82
CA SER A 88 -17.80 7.79 -7.42
C SER A 88 -16.95 7.20 -8.54
N ALA A 89 -16.46 8.04 -9.45
CA ALA A 89 -15.61 7.59 -10.55
C ALA A 89 -14.26 7.03 -10.08
N LEU A 90 -13.64 7.64 -9.05
CA LEU A 90 -12.42 7.09 -8.43
C LEU A 90 -12.68 5.70 -7.83
N ALA A 91 -13.87 5.49 -7.20
CA ALA A 91 -14.27 4.17 -6.71
C ALA A 91 -14.32 3.15 -7.84
N GLU A 92 -15.05 3.46 -8.92
CA GLU A 92 -15.21 2.59 -10.09
C GLU A 92 -13.86 2.20 -10.70
N HIS A 93 -12.91 3.13 -10.69
CA HIS A 93 -11.56 2.88 -11.17
C HIS A 93 -10.63 2.28 -10.11
N GLY A 94 -11.08 2.02 -8.89
CA GLY A 94 -10.27 1.40 -7.83
C GLY A 94 -9.09 2.27 -7.38
N ALA A 95 -9.22 3.59 -7.48
CA ALA A 95 -8.25 4.53 -6.91
C ALA A 95 -8.53 4.76 -5.42
N THR A 96 -7.50 5.07 -4.64
CA THR A 96 -7.64 5.50 -3.24
C THR A 96 -7.28 6.97 -3.08
N LEU A 97 -7.84 7.59 -2.03
CA LEU A 97 -7.54 8.98 -1.71
C LEU A 97 -7.11 9.05 -0.24
N LEU A 98 -6.04 9.77 0.03
CA LEU A 98 -5.54 10.11 1.36
C LEU A 98 -5.79 11.58 1.63
N THR A 99 -6.23 11.90 2.84
CA THR A 99 -6.24 13.26 3.37
C THR A 99 -5.20 13.38 4.47
N CYS A 100 -4.62 14.57 4.61
CA CYS A 100 -3.62 14.87 5.61
C CYS A 100 -4.20 15.78 6.70
N ASP A 101 -3.63 15.71 7.90
CA ASP A 101 -3.91 16.59 9.02
C ASP A 101 -3.20 17.96 8.87
N GLU A 102 -3.33 18.82 9.89
CA GLU A 102 -2.69 20.13 9.96
C GLU A 102 -1.15 20.06 9.96
N GLN A 103 -0.59 18.91 10.28
CA GLN A 103 0.84 18.63 10.25
C GLN A 103 1.27 17.99 8.92
N PHE A 104 0.35 17.95 7.95
CA PHE A 104 0.53 17.32 6.64
C PHE A 104 0.87 15.83 6.69
N LEU A 105 0.44 15.13 7.73
CA LEU A 105 0.57 13.68 7.86
C LEU A 105 -0.71 12.99 7.41
N PRO A 106 -0.63 11.88 6.66
CA PRO A 106 -1.82 11.13 6.25
C PRO A 106 -2.62 10.67 7.47
N CYS A 107 -3.85 11.19 7.62
CA CYS A 107 -4.74 10.92 8.74
C CYS A 107 -6.06 10.25 8.32
N GLY A 108 -6.50 10.45 7.08
CA GLY A 108 -7.73 9.88 6.55
C GLY A 108 -7.49 9.12 5.24
N GLN A 109 -8.26 8.06 5.04
CA GLN A 109 -8.22 7.29 3.81
C GLN A 109 -9.63 7.01 3.30
N TRP A 110 -9.88 7.32 2.03
CA TRP A 110 -11.07 6.91 1.30
C TRP A 110 -10.72 5.69 0.44
N LEU A 111 -11.49 4.63 0.58
CA LEU A 111 -11.33 3.38 -0.14
C LEU A 111 -12.57 3.08 -0.97
N PRO A 112 -12.42 2.46 -2.15
CA PRO A 112 -13.56 1.97 -2.92
C PRO A 112 -14.40 0.99 -2.10
N TYR A 113 -15.73 1.11 -2.19
CA TYR A 113 -16.67 0.22 -1.54
C TYR A 113 -17.15 -0.85 -2.52
N ALA A 114 -17.23 -2.11 -2.07
CA ALA A 114 -17.82 -3.24 -2.81
C ALA A 114 -17.25 -3.48 -4.23
N GLN A 115 -15.95 -3.27 -4.42
CA GLN A 115 -15.31 -3.47 -5.73
C GLN A 115 -15.15 -4.94 -6.13
N TYR A 116 -15.12 -5.86 -5.17
CA TYR A 116 -14.96 -7.28 -5.45
C TYR A 116 -16.30 -7.99 -5.48
N HIS A 117 -16.67 -8.54 -6.64
CA HIS A 117 -17.96 -9.17 -6.86
C HIS A 117 -18.27 -10.39 -5.96
N ARG A 118 -17.29 -10.97 -5.31
CA ARG A 118 -17.39 -12.10 -4.38
C ARG A 118 -16.97 -11.75 -2.96
N GLN A 119 -17.18 -10.53 -2.52
CA GLN A 119 -16.69 -10.04 -1.22
C GLN A 119 -17.09 -10.92 -0.04
N LEU A 120 -18.34 -11.40 0.01
CA LEU A 120 -18.80 -12.30 1.07
C LEU A 120 -17.98 -13.62 1.09
N LYS A 121 -17.59 -14.14 -0.09
CA LYS A 121 -16.73 -15.33 -0.17
C LYS A 121 -15.38 -15.07 0.45
N ILE A 122 -14.74 -13.94 0.15
CA ILE A 122 -13.44 -13.57 0.70
C ILE A 122 -13.54 -13.29 2.20
N LEU A 123 -14.58 -12.59 2.65
CA LEU A 123 -14.80 -12.36 4.08
C LEU A 123 -14.95 -13.68 4.86
N LYS A 124 -15.75 -14.63 4.35
CA LYS A 124 -15.85 -15.97 4.95
C LYS A 124 -14.51 -16.71 4.95
N LEU A 125 -13.74 -16.60 3.86
CA LEU A 125 -12.41 -17.18 3.78
C LEU A 125 -11.48 -16.56 4.83
N GLN A 126 -11.47 -15.25 4.98
CA GLN A 126 -10.65 -14.51 5.93
C GLN A 126 -10.97 -14.86 7.39
N LEU A 127 -12.27 -14.89 7.74
CA LEU A 127 -12.73 -15.27 9.08
C LEU A 127 -12.35 -16.71 9.46
N ASN A 128 -12.27 -17.61 8.47
CA ASN A 128 -11.96 -19.02 8.67
C ASN A 128 -10.47 -19.38 8.47
N ILE A 129 -9.56 -18.40 8.36
CA ILE A 129 -8.12 -18.69 8.35
C ILE A 129 -7.74 -19.28 9.71
N SER A 130 -7.27 -20.51 9.70
CA SER A 130 -6.87 -21.19 10.93
C SER A 130 -5.65 -20.51 11.60
N GLU A 131 -5.57 -20.54 12.92
CA GLU A 131 -4.45 -19.96 13.66
C GLU A 131 -3.07 -20.55 13.25
N PRO A 132 -2.93 -21.86 12.98
CA PRO A 132 -1.66 -22.39 12.44
C PRO A 132 -1.29 -21.76 11.10
N LEU A 133 -2.26 -21.57 10.19
CA LEU A 133 -2.00 -20.96 8.88
C LEU A 133 -1.63 -19.48 9.02
N LYS A 134 -2.31 -18.70 9.89
CA LYS A 134 -1.94 -17.32 10.21
C LYS A 134 -0.49 -17.22 10.70
N LYS A 135 -0.11 -18.09 11.67
CA LYS A 135 1.25 -18.12 12.22
C LYS A 135 2.31 -18.46 11.19
N GLN A 136 2.02 -19.36 10.25
CA GLN A 136 2.94 -19.72 9.16
C GLN A 136 3.06 -18.58 8.14
N LEU A 137 1.95 -17.93 7.75
CA LEU A 137 1.96 -16.76 6.86
C LEU A 137 2.76 -15.62 7.48
N TRP A 138 2.55 -15.34 8.77
CA TRP A 138 3.31 -14.35 9.52
C TRP A 138 4.80 -14.65 9.54
N GLN A 139 5.19 -15.92 9.74
CA GLN A 139 6.58 -16.36 9.65
C GLN A 139 7.22 -15.98 8.31
N HIS A 140 6.52 -16.20 7.19
CA HIS A 140 7.00 -15.83 5.86
C HIS A 140 7.17 -14.32 5.71
N ILE A 141 6.20 -13.54 6.19
CA ILE A 141 6.22 -12.08 6.16
C ILE A 141 7.42 -11.53 6.95
N VAL A 142 7.59 -11.95 8.20
CA VAL A 142 8.70 -11.50 9.06
C VAL A 142 10.05 -11.92 8.47
N ARG A 143 10.17 -13.15 8.00
CA ARG A 143 11.39 -13.62 7.35
C ARG A 143 11.77 -12.74 6.16
N GLN A 144 10.81 -12.43 5.28
CA GLN A 144 11.07 -11.58 4.12
C GLN A 144 11.42 -10.14 4.53
N LYS A 145 10.72 -9.58 5.52
CA LYS A 145 11.08 -8.28 6.09
C LYS A 145 12.56 -8.24 6.51
N ILE A 146 13.00 -9.23 7.30
CA ILE A 146 14.37 -9.27 7.80
C ILE A 146 15.38 -9.47 6.66
N LEU A 147 15.07 -10.28 5.64
CA LEU A 147 15.92 -10.41 4.44
C LEU A 147 16.04 -9.08 3.69
N ASN A 148 14.95 -8.35 3.55
CA ASN A 148 14.95 -7.02 2.93
C ASN A 148 15.72 -5.99 3.79
N GLN A 149 15.61 -6.07 5.12
CA GLN A 149 16.44 -5.27 6.03
C GLN A 149 17.94 -5.60 5.85
N ALA A 150 18.29 -6.89 5.71
CA ALA A 150 19.67 -7.29 5.44
C ALA A 150 20.19 -6.74 4.11
N PHE A 151 19.35 -6.74 3.07
CA PHE A 151 19.69 -6.14 1.79
C PHE A 151 19.99 -4.64 1.93
N VAL A 152 19.08 -3.88 2.58
CA VAL A 152 19.26 -2.43 2.79
C VAL A 152 20.53 -2.14 3.61
N THR A 153 20.82 -2.99 4.60
CA THR A 153 22.02 -2.86 5.44
C THR A 153 23.32 -3.10 4.64
N ASP A 154 23.31 -4.05 3.67
CA ASP A 154 24.43 -4.24 2.73
C ASP A 154 24.61 -3.01 1.83
N GLU A 155 23.51 -2.48 1.25
CA GLU A 155 23.54 -1.29 0.39
C GLU A 155 24.12 -0.07 1.11
N THR A 156 23.98 0.00 2.44
CA THR A 156 24.56 1.06 3.28
C THR A 156 25.97 0.74 3.81
N GLY A 157 26.58 -0.37 3.36
CA GLY A 157 27.95 -0.73 3.66
C GLY A 157 28.20 -1.36 5.03
N ASN A 158 27.16 -1.88 5.71
CA ASN A 158 27.31 -2.57 6.99
C ASN A 158 27.14 -4.09 6.86
N ASP A 159 28.13 -4.75 6.22
CA ASP A 159 28.12 -6.19 5.93
C ASP A 159 27.96 -7.07 7.17
N LEU A 160 28.52 -6.63 8.32
CA LEU A 160 28.45 -7.43 9.56
C LEU A 160 27.01 -7.50 10.08
N ALA A 161 26.33 -6.37 10.15
CA ALA A 161 24.93 -6.30 10.56
C ALA A 161 24.04 -7.04 9.56
N ALA A 162 24.28 -6.93 8.25
CA ALA A 162 23.54 -7.64 7.23
C ALA A 162 23.67 -9.17 7.36
N LYS A 163 24.88 -9.69 7.62
CA LYS A 163 25.08 -11.13 7.89
C LYS A 163 24.29 -11.59 9.11
N ARG A 164 24.30 -10.78 10.19
CA ARG A 164 23.54 -11.10 11.40
C ARG A 164 22.03 -11.10 11.15
N LEU A 165 21.51 -10.14 10.38
CA LEU A 165 20.10 -10.08 9.96
C LEU A 165 19.71 -11.33 9.16
N ARG A 166 20.52 -11.78 8.21
CA ARG A 166 20.27 -13.05 7.47
C ARG A 166 20.19 -14.26 8.39
N THR A 167 21.03 -14.31 9.44
CA THR A 167 20.96 -15.38 10.45
C THR A 167 19.62 -15.31 11.19
N LEU A 168 19.20 -14.12 11.66
CA LEU A 168 17.92 -13.94 12.33
C LEU A 168 16.74 -14.32 11.44
N ALA A 169 16.79 -14.04 10.13
CA ALA A 169 15.75 -14.43 9.19
C ALA A 169 15.55 -15.95 9.11
N VAL A 170 16.63 -16.74 9.18
CA VAL A 170 16.56 -18.20 9.18
C VAL A 170 15.98 -18.73 10.50
N GLU A 171 16.22 -18.05 11.61
CA GLU A 171 15.77 -18.42 12.95
C GLU A 171 14.29 -18.10 13.22
N VAL A 172 13.59 -17.37 12.32
CA VAL A 172 12.16 -17.04 12.49
C VAL A 172 11.33 -18.32 12.49
N ARG A 173 10.63 -18.55 13.60
CA ARG A 173 9.71 -19.70 13.77
C ARG A 173 8.27 -19.29 13.48
N SER A 174 7.38 -20.27 13.34
CA SER A 174 5.94 -20.04 13.14
C SER A 174 5.38 -19.11 14.21
N GLY A 175 4.75 -17.99 13.78
CA GLY A 175 4.24 -16.94 14.65
C GLY A 175 5.31 -16.07 15.31
N ASP A 176 6.56 -16.15 14.87
CA ASP A 176 7.73 -15.44 15.42
C ASP A 176 7.86 -15.56 16.96
N THR A 177 7.66 -16.76 17.51
CA THR A 177 7.69 -17.02 18.95
C THR A 177 9.03 -16.68 19.60
N GLY A 178 10.10 -16.53 18.81
CA GLY A 178 11.43 -16.10 19.27
C GLY A 178 11.62 -14.58 19.24
N ASN A 179 10.59 -13.80 18.85
CA ASN A 179 10.65 -12.34 18.71
C ASN A 179 11.87 -11.88 17.88
N ARG A 180 12.12 -12.57 16.76
CA ARG A 180 13.23 -12.26 15.86
C ARG A 180 13.00 -10.94 15.11
N GLU A 181 11.74 -10.59 14.87
CA GLU A 181 11.37 -9.32 14.28
C GLU A 181 11.89 -8.14 15.10
N ALA A 182 11.62 -8.10 16.40
CA ALA A 182 12.07 -7.00 17.27
C ALA A 182 13.60 -6.96 17.40
N GLN A 183 14.26 -8.12 17.48
CA GLN A 183 15.73 -8.21 17.52
C GLN A 183 16.35 -7.70 16.22
N ALA A 184 15.78 -8.07 15.08
CA ALA A 184 16.22 -7.61 13.77
C ALA A 184 16.00 -6.10 13.62
N ALA A 185 14.84 -5.57 14.04
CA ALA A 185 14.54 -4.15 13.97
C ALA A 185 15.52 -3.31 14.80
N ALA A 186 15.87 -3.75 16.04
CA ALA A 186 16.83 -3.05 16.87
C ALA A 186 18.23 -2.98 16.21
N LEU A 187 18.73 -4.13 15.73
CA LEU A 187 20.00 -4.21 15.03
C LEU A 187 20.01 -3.35 13.75
N TYR A 188 18.93 -3.45 12.97
CA TYR A 188 18.78 -2.76 11.69
C TYR A 188 18.81 -1.24 11.84
N PHE A 189 17.96 -0.67 12.70
CA PHE A 189 17.91 0.79 12.87
C PHE A 189 19.19 1.36 13.49
N GLN A 190 19.84 0.61 14.38
CA GLN A 190 21.16 0.99 14.89
C GLN A 190 22.23 0.97 13.79
N ALA A 191 22.19 -0.02 12.91
CA ALA A 191 23.13 -0.11 11.78
C ALA A 191 22.96 1.03 10.77
N LEU A 192 21.73 1.51 10.55
CA LEU A 192 21.42 2.56 9.58
C LEU A 192 21.62 3.98 10.11
N PHE A 193 21.22 4.24 11.36
CA PHE A 193 21.11 5.60 11.91
C PHE A 193 21.97 5.82 13.18
N GLY A 194 22.74 4.79 13.58
CA GLY A 194 23.58 4.82 14.76
C GLY A 194 22.90 4.40 16.06
N GLU A 195 23.72 4.09 17.08
CA GLU A 195 23.27 3.48 18.34
C GLU A 195 22.25 4.30 19.14
N LYS A 196 22.25 5.63 18.97
CA LYS A 196 21.35 6.54 19.68
C LYS A 196 20.00 6.71 19.00
N PHE A 197 19.81 6.18 17.80
CA PHE A 197 18.55 6.33 17.07
C PHE A 197 17.44 5.50 17.70
N THR A 198 16.29 6.12 17.92
CA THR A 198 15.07 5.43 18.30
C THR A 198 13.92 5.83 17.41
N ARG A 199 13.01 4.88 17.15
CA ARG A 199 11.82 5.11 16.33
C ARG A 199 10.78 6.02 17.00
N ASN A 200 10.93 6.31 18.29
CA ASN A 200 10.03 7.16 19.06
C ASN A 200 10.48 8.63 19.12
N ASP A 201 11.68 8.93 18.63
CA ASP A 201 12.19 10.30 18.66
C ASP A 201 11.43 11.19 17.65
N ASN A 202 11.14 12.41 18.08
CA ASN A 202 10.56 13.42 17.20
C ASN A 202 11.68 14.09 16.37
N ASN A 203 11.99 13.50 15.23
CA ASN A 203 13.00 14.02 14.31
C ASN A 203 12.58 13.85 12.84
N ALA A 204 13.26 14.54 11.92
CA ALA A 204 12.95 14.56 10.50
C ALA A 204 13.01 13.17 9.84
N VAL A 205 13.91 12.29 10.30
CA VAL A 205 14.04 10.92 9.78
C VAL A 205 12.79 10.12 10.13
N ASN A 206 12.37 10.15 11.40
CA ASN A 206 11.17 9.45 11.83
C ASN A 206 9.88 10.01 11.19
N ALA A 207 9.81 11.32 10.99
CA ALA A 207 8.71 11.95 10.26
C ALA A 207 8.66 11.44 8.81
N ALA A 208 9.80 11.37 8.10
CA ALA A 208 9.89 10.84 6.73
C ALA A 208 9.52 9.36 6.67
N LEU A 209 10.01 8.53 7.60
CA LEU A 209 9.65 7.13 7.71
C LEU A 209 8.15 6.93 7.93
N ASN A 210 7.57 7.67 8.88
CA ASN A 210 6.13 7.56 9.21
C ASN A 210 5.27 7.98 8.01
N TYR A 211 5.63 9.06 7.32
CA TYR A 211 4.95 9.51 6.11
C TYR A 211 4.97 8.44 5.03
N THR A 212 6.15 7.89 4.72
CA THR A 212 6.31 6.89 3.66
C THR A 212 5.59 5.59 4.01
N TYR A 213 5.64 5.16 5.28
CA TYR A 213 4.88 3.99 5.73
C TYR A 213 3.37 4.21 5.61
N ALA A 214 2.85 5.40 5.91
CA ALA A 214 1.44 5.70 5.74
C ALA A 214 1.02 5.63 4.27
N VAL A 215 1.85 6.13 3.34
CA VAL A 215 1.62 6.05 1.90
C VAL A 215 1.62 4.59 1.42
N LEU A 216 2.61 3.77 1.82
CA LEU A 216 2.65 2.34 1.51
C LEU A 216 1.45 1.58 2.08
N ARG A 217 1.09 1.86 3.34
CA ARG A 217 -0.08 1.24 3.99
C ARG A 217 -1.36 1.53 3.21
N ALA A 218 -1.52 2.76 2.73
CA ALA A 218 -2.69 3.13 1.94
C ALA A 218 -2.76 2.36 0.62
N ALA A 219 -1.64 2.19 -0.08
CA ALA A 219 -1.57 1.41 -1.30
C ALA A 219 -1.89 -0.08 -1.04
N VAL A 220 -1.38 -0.65 0.06
CA VAL A 220 -1.70 -2.02 0.47
C VAL A 220 -3.17 -2.16 0.85
N ALA A 221 -3.74 -1.23 1.64
CA ALA A 221 -5.15 -1.25 2.02
C ALA A 221 -6.07 -1.14 0.80
N ARG A 222 -5.70 -0.31 -0.19
CA ARG A 222 -6.37 -0.25 -1.50
C ARG A 222 -6.38 -1.62 -2.17
N ALA A 223 -5.21 -2.24 -2.35
CA ALA A 223 -5.12 -3.54 -2.99
C ALA A 223 -5.95 -4.61 -2.25
N LEU A 224 -5.84 -4.68 -0.92
CA LEU A 224 -6.63 -5.59 -0.10
C LEU A 224 -8.15 -5.42 -0.35
N THR A 225 -8.64 -4.17 -0.36
CA THR A 225 -10.05 -3.87 -0.61
C THR A 225 -10.48 -4.28 -2.01
N LEU A 226 -9.65 -4.04 -3.04
CA LEU A 226 -9.94 -4.44 -4.42
C LEU A 226 -10.03 -5.96 -4.59
N TYR A 227 -9.32 -6.74 -3.77
CA TYR A 227 -9.40 -8.20 -3.73
C TYR A 227 -10.44 -8.72 -2.72
N GLY A 228 -11.22 -7.84 -2.11
CA GLY A 228 -12.34 -8.17 -1.21
C GLY A 228 -11.92 -8.50 0.22
N TRP A 229 -10.65 -8.30 0.59
CA TRP A 229 -10.16 -8.46 1.95
C TRP A 229 -10.57 -7.27 2.83
N LEU A 230 -10.88 -7.52 4.09
CA LEU A 230 -11.12 -6.48 5.08
C LEU A 230 -9.79 -6.08 5.75
N PRO A 231 -9.29 -4.85 5.55
CA PRO A 231 -8.00 -4.42 6.08
C PRO A 231 -7.88 -4.49 7.61
N ALA A 232 -9.00 -4.40 8.33
CA ALA A 232 -9.02 -4.45 9.79
C ALA A 232 -8.72 -5.84 10.37
N LEU A 233 -8.96 -6.94 9.63
CA LEU A 233 -8.76 -8.31 10.13
C LEU A 233 -7.38 -8.83 9.79
N GLY A 234 -6.39 -8.60 10.66
CA GLY A 234 -5.00 -9.00 10.48
C GLY A 234 -4.72 -10.48 10.71
N LEU A 235 -3.54 -10.89 10.29
CA LEU A 235 -2.95 -12.20 10.59
C LEU A 235 -2.29 -12.20 11.97
N PHE A 236 -1.52 -11.16 12.26
CA PHE A 236 -0.75 -10.97 13.48
C PHE A 236 -1.18 -9.72 14.26
N HIS A 237 -1.26 -8.57 13.59
CA HIS A 237 -1.77 -7.35 14.23
C HIS A 237 -3.26 -7.50 14.54
N ARG A 238 -3.67 -7.16 15.78
CA ARG A 238 -5.02 -7.41 16.31
C ARG A 238 -5.53 -6.28 17.20
N SER A 239 -5.05 -5.06 16.98
CA SER A 239 -5.54 -3.90 17.73
C SER A 239 -6.99 -3.62 17.33
N GLU A 240 -7.89 -3.52 18.32
CA GLU A 240 -9.30 -3.16 18.09
C GLU A 240 -9.46 -1.72 17.60
N LEU A 241 -8.48 -0.86 17.87
CA LEU A 241 -8.48 0.54 17.46
C LEU A 241 -7.87 0.76 16.06
N ASN A 242 -7.25 -0.27 15.49
CA ASN A 242 -6.56 -0.14 14.21
C ASN A 242 -7.41 -0.70 13.05
N PRO A 243 -7.91 0.15 12.14
CA PRO A 243 -8.69 -0.30 10.99
C PRO A 243 -7.84 -0.95 9.88
N PHE A 244 -6.51 -1.02 10.05
CA PHE A 244 -5.55 -1.45 9.04
C PHE A 244 -4.65 -2.62 9.46
N ASN A 245 -5.07 -3.44 10.43
CA ASN A 245 -4.26 -4.54 10.96
C ASN A 245 -3.67 -5.44 9.87
N LEU A 246 -4.46 -5.85 8.85
CA LEU A 246 -3.98 -6.67 7.74
C LEU A 246 -3.06 -5.90 6.80
N ALA A 247 -3.35 -4.62 6.58
CA ALA A 247 -2.46 -3.78 5.78
C ALA A 247 -1.10 -3.59 6.49
N ASP A 248 -1.11 -3.44 7.82
CA ASP A 248 0.12 -3.37 8.61
C ASP A 248 0.90 -4.68 8.57
N ASP A 249 0.24 -5.85 8.56
CA ASP A 249 0.93 -7.12 8.32
C ASP A 249 1.63 -7.14 6.96
N PHE A 250 0.98 -6.63 5.92
CA PHE A 250 1.47 -6.71 4.54
C PHE A 250 2.46 -5.61 4.15
N ILE A 251 2.52 -4.49 4.85
CA ILE A 251 3.58 -3.51 4.60
C ILE A 251 4.93 -3.94 5.18
N GLU A 252 4.99 -4.90 6.10
CA GLU A 252 6.23 -5.27 6.78
C GLU A 252 7.39 -5.60 5.82
N PRO A 253 7.23 -6.43 4.77
CA PRO A 253 8.30 -6.69 3.82
C PRO A 253 8.62 -5.49 2.91
N LEU A 254 7.75 -4.46 2.85
CA LEU A 254 7.95 -3.24 2.07
C LEU A 254 8.58 -2.10 2.88
N ARG A 255 8.51 -2.15 4.23
CA ARG A 255 9.10 -1.09 5.08
C ARG A 255 10.58 -0.83 4.76
N PRO A 256 11.43 -1.85 4.53
CA PRO A 256 12.83 -1.60 4.19
C PRO A 256 13.04 -0.81 2.89
N LEU A 257 12.09 -0.85 1.93
CA LEU A 257 12.16 0.02 0.76
C LEU A 257 11.99 1.50 1.14
N ALA A 258 11.01 1.79 2.01
CA ALA A 258 10.84 3.14 2.54
C ALA A 258 12.07 3.61 3.31
N ASP A 259 12.66 2.71 4.11
CA ASP A 259 13.86 2.99 4.89
C ASP A 259 15.05 3.32 3.96
N LEU A 260 15.21 2.58 2.85
CA LEU A 260 16.24 2.81 1.85
C LEU A 260 16.08 4.18 1.15
N VAL A 261 14.85 4.57 0.83
CA VAL A 261 14.56 5.90 0.27
C VAL A 261 14.89 7.00 1.28
N VAL A 262 14.49 6.81 2.54
CA VAL A 262 14.71 7.80 3.60
C VAL A 262 16.19 7.94 3.92
N ILE A 263 16.97 6.84 4.02
CA ILE A 263 18.40 6.91 4.30
C ILE A 263 19.16 7.60 3.17
N HIS A 264 18.81 7.32 1.92
CA HIS A 264 19.39 7.99 0.77
C HIS A 264 19.17 9.51 0.79
N LEU A 265 17.95 9.97 1.18
CA LEU A 265 17.65 11.39 1.36
C LEU A 265 18.39 11.98 2.57
N HIS A 266 18.60 11.20 3.62
CA HIS A 266 19.34 11.59 4.81
C HIS A 266 20.84 11.80 4.49
N GLU A 267 21.47 10.87 3.80
CA GLU A 267 22.88 10.95 3.35
C GLU A 267 23.12 12.14 2.41
N GLN A 268 22.12 12.49 1.59
CA GLN A 268 22.16 13.70 0.77
C GLN A 268 21.99 15.01 1.57
N GLY A 269 21.81 14.94 2.89
CA GLY A 269 21.59 16.10 3.76
C GLY A 269 20.25 16.81 3.52
N ARG A 270 19.25 16.12 2.92
CA ARG A 270 17.95 16.69 2.57
C ARG A 270 16.93 16.62 3.72
N LEU A 271 17.16 15.77 4.72
CA LEU A 271 16.32 15.63 5.92
C LEU A 271 16.85 16.49 7.05
N LYS A 272 16.55 17.80 7.03
CA LYS A 272 17.09 18.74 8.04
C LYS A 272 16.09 19.08 9.15
N THR A 273 14.84 19.41 8.79
CA THR A 273 13.82 19.84 9.74
C THR A 273 12.45 19.26 9.34
N ASP A 274 11.64 20.04 8.63
CA ASP A 274 10.27 19.64 8.27
C ASP A 274 10.21 18.94 6.92
N LEU A 275 9.15 18.16 6.70
CA LEU A 275 8.86 17.51 5.43
C LEU A 275 8.36 18.54 4.41
N THR A 276 9.29 19.12 3.65
CA THR A 276 8.94 20.03 2.56
C THR A 276 8.18 19.33 1.44
N SER A 277 7.43 20.10 0.63
CA SER A 277 6.69 19.59 -0.54
C SER A 277 7.55 18.74 -1.49
N ASN A 278 8.75 19.23 -1.81
CA ASN A 278 9.69 18.49 -2.66
C ASN A 278 10.13 17.17 -2.02
N LEU A 279 10.36 17.16 -0.71
CA LEU A 279 10.75 15.96 0.02
C LEU A 279 9.61 14.92 -0.01
N LYS A 280 8.37 15.33 0.25
CA LYS A 280 7.21 14.44 0.20
C LYS A 280 6.98 13.84 -1.20
N GLN A 281 7.17 14.65 -2.27
CA GLN A 281 7.15 14.12 -3.64
C GLN A 281 8.18 13.00 -3.84
N ASN A 282 9.41 13.15 -3.31
CA ASN A 282 10.41 12.09 -3.38
C ASN A 282 10.02 10.87 -2.53
N LEU A 283 9.41 11.05 -1.36
CA LEU A 283 8.93 9.95 -0.53
C LEU A 283 7.79 9.15 -1.21
N ILE A 284 6.87 9.84 -1.89
CA ILE A 284 5.79 9.19 -2.64
C ILE A 284 6.31 8.36 -3.81
N LYS A 285 7.45 8.72 -4.40
CA LYS A 285 8.10 7.93 -5.46
C LYS A 285 8.46 6.50 -5.02
N THR A 286 8.47 6.22 -3.72
CA THR A 286 8.57 4.84 -3.20
C THR A 286 7.53 3.91 -3.84
N LEU A 287 6.34 4.41 -4.19
CA LEU A 287 5.30 3.63 -4.89
C LEU A 287 5.69 3.25 -6.32
N HIS A 288 6.67 3.91 -6.89
CA HIS A 288 7.13 3.72 -8.27
C HIS A 288 8.54 3.13 -8.36
N CYS A 289 9.15 2.79 -7.22
CA CYS A 289 10.43 2.09 -7.21
C CYS A 289 10.28 0.71 -7.83
N GLN A 290 11.34 0.29 -8.54
CA GLN A 290 11.46 -1.06 -9.06
C GLN A 290 11.78 -2.02 -7.92
N ILE A 291 10.98 -3.07 -7.77
CA ILE A 291 11.22 -4.18 -6.83
C ILE A 291 11.00 -5.52 -7.52
N CYS A 292 11.52 -6.59 -6.93
CA CYS A 292 11.44 -7.93 -7.48
C CYS A 292 10.35 -8.73 -6.78
N ILE A 293 9.55 -9.45 -7.53
CA ILE A 293 8.66 -10.51 -7.04
C ILE A 293 8.65 -11.66 -8.07
N GLU A 294 8.79 -12.89 -7.61
CA GLU A 294 8.87 -14.08 -8.48
C GLU A 294 9.97 -13.98 -9.55
N ARG A 295 11.10 -13.36 -9.24
CA ARG A 295 12.22 -13.11 -10.15
C ARG A 295 11.90 -12.16 -11.33
N GLN A 296 10.82 -11.42 -11.23
CA GLN A 296 10.42 -10.39 -12.18
C GLN A 296 10.42 -9.01 -11.53
N HIS A 297 10.64 -7.99 -12.32
CA HIS A 297 10.74 -6.62 -11.85
C HIS A 297 9.45 -5.86 -12.16
N PHE A 298 8.90 -5.20 -11.14
CA PHE A 298 7.67 -4.42 -11.25
C PHE A 298 7.79 -3.14 -10.43
N SER A 299 6.88 -2.20 -10.64
CA SER A 299 6.71 -1.08 -9.71
C SER A 299 6.24 -1.59 -8.35
N THR A 300 6.47 -0.82 -7.29
CA THR A 300 5.96 -1.13 -5.95
C THR A 300 4.46 -1.34 -5.95
N LEU A 301 3.69 -0.50 -6.68
CA LEU A 301 2.24 -0.64 -6.80
C LEU A 301 1.83 -1.98 -7.41
N ALA A 302 2.42 -2.35 -8.56
CA ALA A 302 2.12 -3.62 -9.22
C ALA A 302 2.54 -4.83 -8.36
N THR A 303 3.65 -4.71 -7.63
CA THR A 303 4.10 -5.74 -6.70
C THR A 303 3.14 -5.93 -5.53
N ILE A 304 2.58 -4.85 -4.98
CA ILE A 304 1.54 -4.92 -3.94
C ILE A 304 0.32 -5.70 -4.45
N ASP A 305 -0.16 -5.41 -5.66
CA ASP A 305 -1.29 -6.13 -6.25
C ASP A 305 -0.98 -7.63 -6.43
N LYS A 306 0.22 -7.98 -6.92
CA LYS A 306 0.69 -9.39 -7.04
C LYS A 306 0.78 -10.09 -5.68
N MET A 307 1.32 -9.41 -4.68
CA MET A 307 1.43 -9.93 -3.31
C MET A 307 0.04 -10.27 -2.74
N VAL A 308 -0.93 -9.35 -2.84
CA VAL A 308 -2.30 -9.55 -2.35
C VAL A 308 -3.03 -10.64 -3.13
N SER A 309 -2.85 -10.71 -4.45
CA SER A 309 -3.37 -11.79 -5.28
C SER A 309 -2.83 -13.14 -4.84
N SER A 310 -1.52 -13.26 -4.63
CA SER A 310 -0.88 -14.50 -4.16
C SER A 310 -1.33 -14.92 -2.77
N PHE A 311 -1.64 -13.97 -1.89
CA PHE A 311 -2.22 -14.22 -0.58
C PHE A 311 -3.57 -14.92 -0.71
N GLN A 312 -4.44 -14.47 -1.62
CA GLN A 312 -5.72 -15.11 -1.86
C GLN A 312 -5.55 -16.56 -2.30
N VAL A 313 -4.60 -16.83 -3.20
CA VAL A 313 -4.28 -18.19 -3.65
C VAL A 313 -3.75 -19.04 -2.49
N SER A 314 -2.82 -18.48 -1.70
CA SER A 314 -2.22 -19.15 -0.54
C SER A 314 -3.26 -19.57 0.51
N VAL A 315 -4.19 -18.67 0.86
CA VAL A 315 -5.24 -18.94 1.85
C VAL A 315 -6.26 -19.95 1.29
N THR A 316 -6.67 -19.79 0.03
CA THR A 316 -7.62 -20.70 -0.62
C THR A 316 -7.11 -22.14 -0.62
N ASN A 317 -5.84 -22.32 -0.96
CA ASN A 317 -5.19 -23.63 -1.07
C ASN A 317 -4.57 -24.11 0.25
N LYS A 318 -4.64 -23.30 1.31
CA LYS A 318 -3.97 -23.56 2.62
C LYS A 318 -2.49 -23.89 2.47
N ASN A 319 -1.82 -23.21 1.53
CA ASN A 319 -0.43 -23.44 1.19
C ASN A 319 0.38 -22.15 1.23
N THR A 320 1.15 -21.95 2.30
CA THR A 320 1.93 -20.73 2.53
C THR A 320 3.05 -20.51 1.50
N LYS A 321 3.52 -21.56 0.80
CA LYS A 321 4.52 -21.43 -0.27
C LYS A 321 4.01 -20.66 -1.49
N GLN A 322 2.69 -20.50 -1.60
CA GLN A 322 2.06 -19.74 -2.67
C GLN A 322 2.00 -18.24 -2.38
N LEU A 323 2.25 -17.81 -1.13
CA LEU A 323 2.41 -16.40 -0.80
C LEU A 323 3.72 -15.90 -1.40
N LYS A 324 3.61 -14.92 -2.29
CA LYS A 324 4.75 -14.25 -2.94
C LYS A 324 4.99 -12.92 -2.26
N LEU A 325 6.22 -12.68 -1.87
CA LEU A 325 6.62 -11.50 -1.12
C LEU A 325 7.71 -10.73 -1.89
N PRO A 326 7.76 -9.40 -1.74
CA PRO A 326 8.70 -8.57 -2.48
C PRO A 326 10.14 -8.73 -1.97
N GLU A 327 11.08 -8.70 -2.89
CA GLU A 327 12.52 -8.57 -2.65
C GLU A 327 12.96 -7.17 -3.07
N ILE A 328 13.60 -6.43 -2.16
CA ILE A 328 14.08 -5.08 -2.42
C ILE A 328 15.28 -5.13 -3.35
N LEU A 329 15.37 -4.18 -4.24
CA LEU A 329 16.46 -3.96 -5.19
C LEU A 329 17.14 -2.61 -4.90
N PRO A 330 18.34 -2.35 -5.45
CA PRO A 330 18.93 -1.00 -5.44
C PRO A 330 17.93 0.03 -5.98
N LEU A 331 17.92 1.23 -5.40
CA LEU A 331 16.93 2.26 -5.74
C LEU A 331 16.98 2.60 -7.24
N LYS A 332 15.90 2.30 -7.91
CA LYS A 332 15.66 2.66 -9.30
C LYS A 332 14.17 2.91 -9.49
N GLU A 333 13.82 3.96 -10.22
CA GLU A 333 12.45 4.19 -10.63
C GLU A 333 12.06 3.18 -11.72
N TYR A 334 10.88 2.57 -11.59
CA TYR A 334 10.36 1.64 -12.58
C TYR A 334 10.01 2.38 -13.86
N GLN A 335 10.45 1.88 -14.99
CA GLN A 335 10.14 2.43 -16.31
C GLN A 335 8.87 1.73 -16.80
N TYR A 336 7.78 2.48 -16.93
CA TYR A 336 6.53 1.99 -17.54
C TYR A 336 6.73 1.96 -19.06
N GLU A 337 6.50 0.82 -19.68
CA GLU A 337 6.51 0.64 -21.13
C GLU A 337 5.24 1.17 -21.79
#